data_9ce729d3d4de87520d6e899f271f087c
#
_entry.id   9ce729d3d4de87520d6e899f271f087c
#
_cell.length_a   1.000
_cell.length_b   1.000
_cell.length_c   1.000
_cell.angle_alpha   90.00
_cell.angle_beta   90.00
_cell.angle_gamma   90.00
#
_symmetry.space_group_name_H-M   'P 1'
#
loop_
_entity.id
_entity.type
_entity.pdbx_description
1 polymer ?
#
loop_
_entity_poly.entity_id
_entity_poly.type
_entity_poly.pdbx_seq_one_letter_code
_entity_poly.pdbx_strand_id
1 'polypeptide(L)'
;MDSDNAGQSRSRRRVLQTGAAVAGLSIAGCLGGSDDTITFLSRGGSTQEAEREIMEEWTAESDITVEHQEAPSDQEMIQMIAENPGSIDFTNFAASGLGLARGQHDGELLADIDYGEIPNYEEHVQDEWQSAPPIDGHDDGIAYHISTHGLAYSTEMVEEEPTSWDVALESEYDDQVVFSDIAYARFGVGAAHAGLDVNEALADEDLREEVYDQLRDHHELVTTYWASGDEFMRYLQEEQAALTTAWGGRIEQLQEDGYPVDYTIPEEGAPSFSSFMAVAEESDNKEHVYDFLNWYYEPEHAVQHSLNYKYPTPLEDPPEELTELLEYVEDPDELLWMDFQLVFEHLDEIEQSWDEIKTE
;
A
#
# COMPACT_ATOMS: atom_id res chain seq x y z
N MET A 1 -61.42 -45.09 -31.50
CA MET A 1 -60.66 -45.64 -32.62
C MET A 1 -59.23 -45.34 -32.24
N ASP A 2 -58.76 -46.24 -31.57
CA ASP A 2 -57.79 -47.31 -31.86
C ASP A 2 -56.39 -46.72 -31.86
N SER A 3 -55.72 -47.08 -30.93
CA SER A 3 -54.94 -48.27 -30.49
C SER A 3 -53.49 -48.02 -30.84
N ASP A 4 -52.59 -48.27 -30.15
CA ASP A 4 -51.92 -49.29 -29.37
C ASP A 4 -50.43 -48.97 -29.38
N ASN A 5 -49.82 -49.03 -28.35
CA ASN A 5 -49.21 -50.12 -27.62
C ASN A 5 -47.66 -50.20 -27.79
N ALA A 6 -47.08 -50.21 -26.67
CA ALA A 6 -45.94 -51.02 -26.22
C ALA A 6 -44.54 -50.83 -26.84
N GLY A 7 -43.60 -50.70 -25.93
CA GLY A 7 -42.20 -50.96 -26.18
C GLY A 7 -41.29 -50.57 -25.04
N GLN A 8 -41.37 -51.28 -23.93
CA GLN A 8 -40.35 -51.25 -22.88
C GLN A 8 -39.03 -51.81 -23.44
N SER A 9 -37.94 -51.05 -23.35
CA SER A 9 -36.60 -51.62 -23.36
C SER A 9 -35.76 -50.94 -22.30
N ARG A 10 -35.63 -51.64 -21.18
CA ARG A 10 -34.65 -51.32 -20.12
C ARG A 10 -33.27 -51.70 -20.62
N SER A 11 -32.47 -50.70 -21.02
CA SER A 11 -31.03 -50.89 -21.20
C SER A 11 -30.33 -50.40 -19.92
N ARG A 12 -29.89 -51.38 -19.14
CA ARG A 12 -28.96 -51.18 -18.02
C ARG A 12 -27.61 -50.84 -18.61
N ARG A 13 -27.26 -49.55 -18.70
CA ARG A 13 -25.88 -49.12 -18.85
C ARG A 13 -25.22 -49.11 -17.47
N ARG A 14 -24.31 -50.07 -17.28
CA ARG A 14 -23.34 -50.09 -16.19
C ARG A 14 -22.53 -48.80 -16.27
N VAL A 15 -22.67 -47.96 -15.24
CA VAL A 15 -21.73 -46.91 -14.96
C VAL A 15 -20.48 -47.57 -14.38
N LEU A 16 -19.46 -47.64 -15.19
CA LEU A 16 -18.10 -47.93 -14.72
C LEU A 16 -17.66 -46.74 -13.88
N GLN A 17 -17.68 -46.91 -12.58
CA GLN A 17 -16.94 -46.02 -11.65
C GLN A 17 -15.46 -46.27 -11.90
N THR A 18 -14.86 -45.46 -12.75
CA THR A 18 -13.41 -45.23 -12.74
C THR A 18 -13.11 -44.37 -11.54
N GLY A 19 -12.74 -45.00 -10.45
CA GLY A 19 -12.13 -44.33 -9.33
C GLY A 19 -10.81 -43.72 -9.82
N ALA A 20 -10.81 -42.41 -10.03
CA ALA A 20 -9.59 -41.64 -10.05
C ALA A 20 -9.08 -41.67 -8.59
N ALA A 21 -8.11 -42.53 -8.32
CA ALA A 21 -7.26 -42.39 -7.17
C ALA A 21 -6.56 -41.01 -7.33
N VAL A 22 -7.03 -40.03 -6.65
CA VAL A 22 -6.24 -38.85 -6.32
C VAL A 22 -5.12 -39.39 -5.42
N ALA A 23 -3.99 -39.68 -6.04
CA ALA A 23 -2.76 -39.85 -5.32
C ALA A 23 -2.51 -38.47 -4.66
N GLY A 24 -2.90 -38.37 -3.41
CA GLY A 24 -2.39 -37.33 -2.53
C GLY A 24 -0.87 -37.49 -2.56
N LEU A 25 -0.22 -36.62 -3.28
CA LEU A 25 1.16 -36.30 -3.01
C LEU A 25 1.13 -35.64 -1.63
N SER A 26 1.23 -36.49 -0.61
CA SER A 26 1.79 -36.07 0.66
C SER A 26 3.22 -35.64 0.33
N ILE A 27 3.41 -34.38 0.03
CA ILE A 27 4.70 -33.76 0.20
C ILE A 27 4.87 -33.67 1.72
N ALA A 28 5.22 -34.79 2.34
CA ALA A 28 6.02 -34.79 3.53
C ALA A 28 7.43 -34.44 3.04
N GLY A 29 7.59 -33.23 2.52
CA GLY A 29 8.86 -32.56 2.52
C GLY A 29 9.21 -32.39 3.98
N CYS A 30 10.31 -32.92 4.40
CA CYS A 30 11.03 -32.42 5.55
C CYS A 30 11.23 -30.94 5.30
N LEU A 31 10.39 -30.11 5.92
CA LEU A 31 10.70 -28.74 6.25
C LEU A 31 11.73 -28.79 7.39
N GLY A 32 12.94 -29.28 7.07
CA GLY A 32 14.12 -28.73 7.64
C GLY A 32 14.39 -27.54 6.73
N GLY A 33 13.98 -26.33 7.08
CA GLY A 33 14.58 -25.15 6.52
C GLY A 33 16.08 -25.36 6.64
N SER A 34 16.84 -25.15 5.58
CA SER A 34 18.25 -24.89 5.73
C SER A 34 18.32 -23.69 6.66
N ASP A 35 19.21 -23.70 7.64
CA ASP A 35 19.41 -22.54 8.54
C ASP A 35 19.80 -21.25 7.77
N ASP A 36 19.74 -21.26 6.45
CA ASP A 36 20.16 -20.24 5.49
C ASP A 36 19.02 -19.80 4.53
N THR A 37 17.76 -19.86 4.95
CA THR A 37 16.61 -19.44 4.12
C THR A 37 15.59 -18.66 4.97
N ILE A 38 15.18 -17.48 4.48
CA ILE A 38 14.08 -16.70 5.06
C ILE A 38 12.94 -16.56 4.06
N THR A 39 11.71 -16.44 4.54
CA THR A 39 10.50 -16.29 3.73
C THR A 39 9.92 -14.89 3.86
N PHE A 40 9.88 -14.17 2.75
CA PHE A 40 9.24 -12.86 2.62
C PHE A 40 7.84 -12.98 2.04
N LEU A 41 6.87 -12.35 2.69
CA LEU A 41 5.49 -12.28 2.23
C LEU A 41 5.15 -10.84 1.83
N SER A 42 4.70 -10.64 0.60
CA SER A 42 4.29 -9.31 0.11
C SER A 42 3.00 -9.35 -0.70
N ARG A 43 2.49 -8.15 -1.03
CA ARG A 43 1.47 -8.03 -2.07
C ARG A 43 2.10 -8.30 -3.42
N GLY A 44 1.39 -9.02 -4.29
CA GLY A 44 1.80 -9.20 -5.68
C GLY A 44 1.71 -7.89 -6.49
N GLY A 45 2.34 -7.88 -7.66
CA GLY A 45 2.28 -6.77 -8.61
C GLY A 45 3.63 -6.13 -8.90
N SER A 46 3.63 -4.95 -9.53
CA SER A 46 4.85 -4.27 -9.98
C SER A 46 5.78 -3.84 -8.83
N THR A 47 5.24 -3.52 -7.67
CA THR A 47 6.03 -3.18 -6.49
C THR A 47 6.89 -4.34 -5.99
N GLN A 48 6.40 -5.57 -6.15
CA GLN A 48 7.14 -6.77 -5.76
C GLN A 48 8.40 -7.00 -6.61
N GLU A 49 8.46 -6.47 -7.83
CA GLU A 49 9.65 -6.64 -8.67
C GLU A 49 10.86 -5.91 -8.07
N ALA A 50 10.70 -4.68 -7.61
CA ALA A 50 11.75 -3.93 -6.92
C ALA A 50 12.18 -4.60 -5.60
N GLU A 51 11.22 -5.14 -4.84
CA GLU A 51 11.52 -5.90 -3.62
C GLU A 51 12.29 -7.19 -3.92
N ARG A 52 11.96 -7.89 -5.01
CA ARG A 52 12.71 -9.09 -5.43
C ARG A 52 14.12 -8.74 -5.84
N GLU A 53 14.32 -7.69 -6.60
CA GLU A 53 15.64 -7.27 -7.06
C GLU A 53 16.57 -6.97 -5.89
N ILE A 54 16.14 -6.19 -4.91
CA ILE A 54 16.99 -5.85 -3.75
C ILE A 54 17.28 -7.09 -2.87
N MET A 55 16.32 -8.00 -2.73
CA MET A 55 16.52 -9.23 -1.97
C MET A 55 17.38 -10.26 -2.71
N GLU A 56 17.34 -10.30 -4.04
CA GLU A 56 18.25 -11.12 -4.86
C GLU A 56 19.69 -10.62 -4.73
N GLU A 57 19.90 -9.30 -4.64
CA GLU A 57 21.22 -8.71 -4.41
C GLU A 57 21.76 -9.09 -3.04
N TRP A 58 20.96 -8.93 -1.98
CA TRP A 58 21.35 -9.37 -0.65
C TRP A 58 21.65 -10.89 -0.59
N THR A 59 20.84 -11.72 -1.24
CA THR A 59 21.09 -13.16 -1.36
C THR A 59 22.45 -13.46 -2.00
N ALA A 60 22.85 -12.67 -3.01
CA ALA A 60 24.14 -12.87 -3.68
C ALA A 60 25.33 -12.48 -2.80
N GLU A 61 25.14 -11.63 -1.81
CA GLU A 61 26.18 -11.16 -0.89
C GLU A 61 26.23 -11.95 0.43
N SER A 62 25.06 -12.39 0.94
CA SER A 62 24.94 -13.00 2.26
C SER A 62 25.01 -14.53 2.28
N ASP A 63 24.85 -15.19 1.13
CA ASP A 63 24.60 -16.64 1.02
C ASP A 63 23.26 -17.10 1.64
N ILE A 64 22.38 -16.17 2.10
CA ILE A 64 21.02 -16.45 2.61
C ILE A 64 20.03 -16.41 1.45
N THR A 65 19.18 -17.42 1.32
CA THR A 65 18.14 -17.44 0.28
C THR A 65 16.86 -16.77 0.77
N VAL A 66 16.26 -15.89 -0.03
CA VAL A 66 14.93 -15.34 0.23
C VAL A 66 13.89 -16.08 -0.63
N GLU A 67 12.95 -16.77 0.01
CA GLU A 67 11.76 -17.31 -0.64
C GLU A 67 10.63 -16.29 -0.58
N HIS A 68 10.03 -15.98 -1.76
CA HIS A 68 8.94 -15.01 -1.86
C HIS A 68 7.59 -15.70 -1.89
N GLN A 69 6.67 -15.22 -1.05
CA GLN A 69 5.25 -15.55 -1.09
C GLN A 69 4.43 -14.30 -1.38
N GLU A 70 3.25 -14.48 -1.95
CA GLU A 70 2.37 -13.40 -2.37
C GLU A 70 0.98 -13.60 -1.81
N ALA A 71 0.34 -12.51 -1.44
CA ALA A 71 -1.08 -12.45 -1.14
C ALA A 71 -1.71 -11.20 -1.78
N PRO A 72 -2.99 -11.23 -2.18
CA PRO A 72 -3.62 -10.13 -2.91
C PRO A 72 -4.03 -8.95 -2.01
N SER A 73 -3.99 -9.10 -0.68
CA SER A 73 -4.41 -8.08 0.26
C SER A 73 -3.71 -8.21 1.61
N ASP A 74 -3.64 -7.13 2.38
CA ASP A 74 -3.11 -7.15 3.76
C ASP A 74 -3.90 -8.14 4.64
N GLN A 75 -5.23 -8.22 4.46
CA GLN A 75 -6.06 -9.16 5.21
C GLN A 75 -5.64 -10.62 4.98
N GLU A 76 -5.32 -10.98 3.72
CA GLU A 76 -4.84 -12.34 3.42
C GLU A 76 -3.41 -12.56 3.91
N MET A 77 -2.55 -11.52 3.84
CA MET A 77 -1.19 -11.58 4.42
C MET A 77 -1.24 -11.83 5.93
N ILE A 78 -2.05 -11.07 6.66
CA ILE A 78 -2.28 -11.24 8.10
C ILE A 78 -2.78 -12.65 8.41
N GLN A 79 -3.76 -13.15 7.65
CA GLN A 79 -4.28 -14.50 7.81
C GLN A 79 -3.22 -15.56 7.54
N MET A 80 -2.38 -15.39 6.50
CA MET A 80 -1.31 -16.34 6.20
C MET A 80 -0.28 -16.44 7.33
N ILE A 81 0.12 -15.30 7.91
CA ILE A 81 1.05 -15.27 9.05
C ILE A 81 0.41 -15.95 10.27
N ALA A 82 -0.83 -15.61 10.60
CA ALA A 82 -1.54 -16.13 11.77
C ALA A 82 -1.84 -17.64 11.69
N GLU A 83 -2.21 -18.13 10.49
CA GLU A 83 -2.55 -19.55 10.31
C GLU A 83 -1.34 -20.47 10.14
N ASN A 84 -0.16 -19.91 9.83
CA ASN A 84 1.06 -20.66 9.58
C ASN A 84 2.25 -20.12 10.40
N PRO A 85 2.19 -20.21 11.74
CA PRO A 85 3.25 -19.68 12.60
C PRO A 85 4.63 -20.24 12.22
N GLY A 86 5.63 -19.36 12.08
CA GLY A 86 7.00 -19.72 11.73
C GLY A 86 7.24 -20.11 10.27
N SER A 87 6.24 -19.95 9.38
CA SER A 87 6.41 -20.20 7.94
C SER A 87 6.70 -18.93 7.14
N ILE A 88 6.45 -17.79 7.72
CA ILE A 88 6.76 -16.45 7.20
C ILE A 88 7.71 -15.81 8.20
N ASP A 89 8.80 -15.26 7.72
CA ASP A 89 9.82 -14.63 8.57
C ASP A 89 9.63 -13.13 8.65
N PHE A 90 9.31 -12.50 7.52
CA PHE A 90 9.02 -11.06 7.49
C PHE A 90 8.08 -10.71 6.34
N THR A 91 7.56 -9.50 6.40
CA THR A 91 6.57 -9.00 5.46
C THR A 91 6.71 -7.48 5.31
N ASN A 92 6.02 -6.92 4.31
CA ASN A 92 5.81 -5.48 4.24
C ASN A 92 4.32 -5.14 4.35
N PHE A 93 4.04 -4.02 5.01
CA PHE A 93 2.71 -3.45 5.12
C PHE A 93 2.74 -1.95 4.86
N ALA A 94 1.72 -1.42 4.20
CA ALA A 94 1.41 -0.02 4.37
C ALA A 94 0.97 0.23 5.83
N ALA A 95 1.02 1.47 6.30
CA ALA A 95 0.60 1.83 7.67
C ALA A 95 -0.80 1.30 8.03
N SER A 96 -1.73 1.31 7.05
CA SER A 96 -3.07 0.71 7.22
C SER A 96 -3.03 -0.79 7.49
N GLY A 97 -2.20 -1.54 6.76
CA GLY A 97 -2.06 -2.99 6.96
C GLY A 97 -1.44 -3.32 8.31
N LEU A 98 -0.42 -2.55 8.73
CA LEU A 98 0.21 -2.70 10.03
C LEU A 98 -0.79 -2.44 11.18
N GLY A 99 -1.56 -1.35 11.10
CA GLY A 99 -2.62 -1.05 12.07
C GLY A 99 -3.71 -2.13 12.11
N LEU A 100 -4.08 -2.69 10.96
CA LEU A 100 -5.03 -3.80 10.88
C LEU A 100 -4.49 -5.06 11.56
N ALA A 101 -3.22 -5.39 11.35
CA ALA A 101 -2.56 -6.53 12.00
C ALA A 101 -2.57 -6.40 13.53
N ARG A 102 -2.23 -5.22 14.05
CA ARG A 102 -2.30 -4.90 15.48
C ARG A 102 -3.70 -5.07 16.04
N GLY A 103 -4.70 -4.49 15.37
CA GLY A 103 -6.09 -4.52 15.83
C GLY A 103 -6.71 -5.91 15.85
N GLN A 104 -6.34 -6.78 14.91
CA GLN A 104 -6.90 -8.13 14.82
C GLN A 104 -6.21 -9.15 15.75
N HIS A 105 -4.97 -8.91 16.12
CA HIS A 105 -4.16 -9.87 16.88
C HIS A 105 -3.58 -9.30 18.18
N ASP A 106 -4.13 -8.19 18.69
CA ASP A 106 -3.73 -7.56 19.94
C ASP A 106 -2.19 -7.28 20.02
N GLY A 107 -1.54 -7.04 18.85
CA GLY A 107 -0.10 -6.82 18.73
C GLY A 107 0.76 -8.08 18.85
N GLU A 108 0.18 -9.29 18.89
CA GLU A 108 0.92 -10.55 19.09
C GLU A 108 1.38 -11.22 17.78
N LEU A 109 1.09 -10.63 16.60
CA LEU A 109 1.40 -11.23 15.30
C LEU A 109 2.82 -10.90 14.81
N LEU A 110 3.25 -9.69 15.09
CA LEU A 110 4.53 -9.11 14.66
C LEU A 110 5.42 -8.85 15.87
N ALA A 111 6.72 -9.01 15.70
CA ALA A 111 7.68 -8.73 16.74
C ALA A 111 7.97 -7.23 16.84
N ASP A 112 8.25 -6.76 18.04
CA ASP A 112 8.86 -5.44 18.21
C ASP A 112 10.23 -5.43 17.53
N ILE A 113 10.53 -4.37 16.79
CA ILE A 113 11.80 -4.20 16.09
C ILE A 113 12.91 -3.92 17.10
N ASP A 114 13.95 -4.74 17.08
CA ASP A 114 15.17 -4.49 17.85
C ASP A 114 16.12 -3.59 17.04
N TYR A 115 15.97 -2.26 17.18
CA TYR A 115 16.83 -1.29 16.51
C TYR A 115 18.31 -1.44 16.87
N GLY A 116 18.65 -2.11 17.99
CA GLY A 116 20.02 -2.45 18.32
C GLY A 116 20.69 -3.42 17.36
N GLU A 117 19.88 -4.21 16.63
CA GLU A 117 20.34 -5.12 15.58
C GLU A 117 20.40 -4.45 14.20
N ILE A 118 19.94 -3.17 14.08
CA ILE A 118 19.89 -2.40 12.83
C ILE A 118 20.62 -1.06 12.98
N PRO A 119 21.92 -1.05 13.31
CA PRO A 119 22.66 0.20 13.53
C PRO A 119 22.68 1.14 12.32
N ASN A 120 22.58 0.62 11.08
CA ASN A 120 22.52 1.44 9.87
C ASN A 120 21.25 2.28 9.78
N TYR A 121 20.14 1.84 10.38
CA TYR A 121 18.94 2.67 10.49
C TYR A 121 19.17 3.92 11.34
N GLU A 122 19.77 3.76 12.53
CA GLU A 122 20.09 4.88 13.42
C GLU A 122 21.14 5.83 12.82
N GLU A 123 22.09 5.27 12.02
CA GLU A 123 23.19 6.06 11.43
C GLU A 123 22.79 6.82 10.17
N HIS A 124 21.86 6.30 9.36
CA HIS A 124 21.62 6.79 8.01
C HIS A 124 20.21 7.32 7.73
N VAL A 125 19.25 7.06 8.60
CA VAL A 125 17.91 7.65 8.50
C VAL A 125 17.84 8.93 9.33
N GLN A 126 17.25 9.99 8.76
CA GLN A 126 17.11 11.29 9.43
C GLN A 126 16.42 11.15 10.80
N ASP A 127 16.92 11.86 11.81
CA ASP A 127 16.40 11.81 13.19
C ASP A 127 14.90 12.14 13.26
N GLU A 128 14.44 13.09 12.46
CA GLU A 128 13.04 13.51 12.36
C GLU A 128 12.14 12.36 11.88
N TRP A 129 12.64 11.55 10.95
CA TRP A 129 11.90 10.41 10.41
C TRP A 129 11.91 9.18 11.32
N GLN A 130 12.91 9.04 12.18
CA GLN A 130 12.96 7.95 13.16
C GLN A 130 11.88 8.08 14.23
N SER A 131 11.37 9.30 14.43
CA SER A 131 10.31 9.63 15.39
C SER A 131 9.05 10.22 14.76
N ALA A 132 8.99 10.27 13.42
CA ALA A 132 7.83 10.80 12.70
C ALA A 132 6.60 9.90 12.85
N PRO A 133 5.39 10.47 12.89
CA PRO A 133 4.17 9.66 12.73
C PRO A 133 4.20 8.93 11.35
N PRO A 134 3.67 7.72 11.22
CA PRO A 134 2.97 6.90 12.21
C PRO A 134 3.88 5.98 13.04
N ILE A 135 5.20 6.23 13.06
CA ILE A 135 6.20 5.37 13.71
C ILE A 135 6.18 5.55 15.24
N ASP A 136 5.91 6.77 15.72
CA ASP A 136 5.92 7.07 17.15
C ASP A 136 4.96 6.18 17.95
N GLY A 137 5.53 5.45 18.91
CA GLY A 137 4.79 4.54 19.78
C GLY A 137 4.42 3.17 19.18
N HIS A 138 4.99 2.82 18.02
CA HIS A 138 4.75 1.55 17.35
C HIS A 138 6.06 0.89 16.93
N ASP A 139 6.45 -0.13 17.66
CA ASP A 139 7.73 -0.80 17.47
C ASP A 139 7.67 -2.07 16.61
N ASP A 140 6.50 -2.44 16.05
CA ASP A 140 6.27 -3.69 15.30
C ASP A 140 6.50 -3.58 13.77
N GLY A 141 7.14 -2.51 13.33
CA GLY A 141 7.54 -2.31 11.94
C GLY A 141 8.57 -1.20 11.78
N ILE A 142 9.44 -1.33 10.79
CA ILE A 142 10.46 -0.36 10.43
C ILE A 142 10.11 0.30 9.09
N ALA A 143 9.98 1.62 9.06
CA ALA A 143 9.61 2.36 7.87
C ALA A 143 10.73 2.34 6.83
N TYR A 144 10.39 2.07 5.56
CA TYR A 144 11.40 2.00 4.50
C TYR A 144 11.11 2.91 3.30
N HIS A 145 9.91 3.45 3.17
CA HIS A 145 9.61 4.48 2.19
C HIS A 145 8.38 5.30 2.58
N ILE A 146 8.22 6.44 1.91
CA ILE A 146 7.15 7.40 2.10
C ILE A 146 6.30 7.44 0.83
N SER A 147 5.00 7.63 0.99
CA SER A 147 4.06 7.88 -0.09
C SER A 147 2.95 8.84 0.34
N THR A 148 2.34 9.48 -0.64
CA THR A 148 1.29 10.46 -0.41
C THR A 148 0.10 10.22 -1.35
N HIS A 149 -1.09 10.63 -0.93
CA HIS A 149 -2.25 10.78 -1.80
C HIS A 149 -2.32 12.22 -2.32
N GLY A 150 -1.37 12.59 -3.18
CA GLY A 150 -1.31 13.93 -3.76
C GLY A 150 -2.14 14.08 -5.04
N LEU A 151 -1.89 15.16 -5.76
CA LEU A 151 -2.63 15.52 -6.95
C LEU A 151 -1.79 15.29 -8.21
N ALA A 152 -2.25 14.40 -9.09
CA ALA A 152 -1.68 14.20 -10.41
C ALA A 152 -2.52 14.91 -11.47
N TYR A 153 -1.86 15.34 -12.54
CA TYR A 153 -2.51 16.06 -13.62
C TYR A 153 -1.90 15.77 -14.99
N SER A 154 -2.73 15.92 -16.03
CA SER A 154 -2.26 15.88 -17.41
C SER A 154 -1.67 17.23 -17.80
N THR A 155 -0.39 17.26 -18.17
CA THR A 155 0.28 18.51 -18.59
C THR A 155 -0.18 19.03 -19.98
N GLU A 156 -0.97 18.26 -20.71
CA GLU A 156 -1.62 18.69 -21.95
C GLU A 156 -2.99 19.32 -21.70
N MET A 157 -3.67 18.97 -20.60
CA MET A 157 -5.01 19.45 -20.27
C MET A 157 -4.99 20.56 -19.20
N VAL A 158 -4.00 20.61 -18.36
CA VAL A 158 -3.78 21.60 -17.29
C VAL A 158 -2.60 22.48 -17.67
N GLU A 159 -2.84 23.77 -17.88
CA GLU A 159 -1.81 24.68 -18.41
C GLU A 159 -0.75 25.09 -17.36
N GLU A 160 -1.18 25.23 -16.11
CA GLU A 160 -0.33 25.64 -14.99
C GLU A 160 -0.31 24.55 -13.92
N GLU A 161 0.84 24.32 -13.28
CA GLU A 161 0.97 23.37 -12.18
C GLU A 161 -0.01 23.71 -11.05
N PRO A 162 -0.87 22.76 -10.63
CA PRO A 162 -1.80 23.00 -9.53
C PRO A 162 -1.04 23.13 -8.21
N THR A 163 -1.34 24.15 -7.41
CA THR A 163 -0.73 24.35 -6.10
C THR A 163 -1.72 24.19 -4.94
N SER A 164 -2.98 23.94 -5.23
CA SER A 164 -4.06 23.84 -4.24
C SER A 164 -5.08 22.79 -4.67
N TRP A 165 -5.76 22.16 -3.71
CA TRP A 165 -6.92 21.30 -3.97
C TRP A 165 -8.09 22.06 -4.60
N ASP A 166 -8.13 23.41 -4.49
CA ASP A 166 -9.13 24.28 -5.14
C ASP A 166 -9.24 24.03 -6.66
N VAL A 167 -8.15 23.63 -7.31
CA VAL A 167 -8.15 23.37 -8.76
C VAL A 167 -9.20 22.31 -9.16
N ALA A 168 -9.45 21.34 -8.28
CA ALA A 168 -10.44 20.30 -8.52
C ALA A 168 -11.89 20.82 -8.46
N LEU A 169 -12.10 22.04 -7.95
CA LEU A 169 -13.39 22.73 -7.90
C LEU A 169 -13.59 23.72 -9.05
N GLU A 170 -12.62 23.86 -9.95
CA GLU A 170 -12.72 24.77 -11.08
C GLU A 170 -13.58 24.18 -12.19
N SER A 171 -14.60 24.93 -12.65
CA SER A 171 -15.50 24.48 -13.70
C SER A 171 -14.83 24.26 -15.07
N GLU A 172 -13.56 24.63 -15.21
CA GLU A 172 -12.75 24.35 -16.39
C GLU A 172 -12.51 22.84 -16.54
N TYR A 173 -12.45 22.11 -15.42
CA TYR A 173 -12.21 20.66 -15.39
C TYR A 173 -13.47 19.83 -15.17
N ASP A 174 -14.67 20.41 -15.34
CA ASP A 174 -15.92 19.67 -15.28
C ASP A 174 -15.85 18.43 -16.17
N ASP A 175 -16.33 17.29 -15.68
CA ASP A 175 -16.27 15.98 -16.34
C ASP A 175 -14.84 15.40 -16.56
N GLN A 176 -13.79 15.95 -15.92
CA GLN A 176 -12.39 15.53 -16.10
C GLN A 176 -11.63 15.32 -14.79
N VAL A 177 -12.34 15.30 -13.66
CA VAL A 177 -11.78 15.04 -12.34
C VAL A 177 -12.12 13.62 -11.90
N VAL A 178 -11.09 12.85 -11.55
CA VAL A 178 -11.22 11.47 -11.09
C VAL A 178 -10.49 11.29 -9.78
N PHE A 179 -11.17 10.88 -8.73
CA PHE A 179 -10.55 10.74 -7.41
C PHE A 179 -10.56 9.30 -6.90
N SER A 180 -9.83 9.01 -5.82
CA SER A 180 -9.82 7.67 -5.22
C SER A 180 -11.15 7.34 -4.54
N ASP A 181 -11.54 6.06 -4.51
CA ASP A 181 -12.67 5.53 -3.73
C ASP A 181 -12.23 5.06 -2.32
N ILE A 182 -11.00 5.32 -1.92
CA ILE A 182 -10.47 4.93 -0.61
C ILE A 182 -10.97 5.93 0.43
N ALA A 183 -11.97 5.54 1.22
CA ALA A 183 -12.71 6.43 2.12
C ALA A 183 -11.80 7.24 3.06
N TYR A 184 -10.86 6.60 3.75
CA TYR A 184 -9.95 7.32 4.66
C TYR A 184 -9.00 8.29 3.93
N ALA A 185 -8.53 7.92 2.72
CA ALA A 185 -7.70 8.82 1.93
C ALA A 185 -8.51 10.04 1.44
N ARG A 186 -9.77 9.81 1.05
CA ARG A 186 -10.69 10.91 0.73
C ARG A 186 -10.94 11.82 1.93
N PHE A 187 -11.14 11.23 3.11
CA PHE A 187 -11.26 11.99 4.35
C PHE A 187 -10.03 12.87 4.59
N GLY A 188 -8.84 12.33 4.43
CA GLY A 188 -7.59 13.07 4.57
C GLY A 188 -7.47 14.23 3.56
N VAL A 189 -7.80 14.00 2.28
CA VAL A 189 -7.84 15.08 1.25
C VAL A 189 -8.88 16.13 1.61
N GLY A 190 -10.06 15.74 2.09
CA GLY A 190 -11.09 16.67 2.54
C GLY A 190 -10.64 17.50 3.73
N ALA A 191 -9.97 16.89 4.71
CA ALA A 191 -9.41 17.61 5.86
C ALA A 191 -8.32 18.61 5.43
N ALA A 192 -7.39 18.19 4.56
CA ALA A 192 -6.38 19.05 3.96
C ALA A 192 -7.01 20.29 3.32
N HIS A 193 -7.97 20.05 2.42
CA HIS A 193 -8.65 21.13 1.69
C HIS A 193 -9.45 22.06 2.62
N ALA A 194 -10.06 21.54 3.69
CA ALA A 194 -10.72 22.35 4.71
C ALA A 194 -9.74 23.12 5.61
N GLY A 195 -8.42 22.89 5.49
CA GLY A 195 -7.39 23.48 6.33
C GLY A 195 -7.42 22.96 7.78
N LEU A 196 -7.88 21.72 7.97
CA LEU A 196 -8.00 21.06 9.26
C LEU A 196 -6.83 20.09 9.49
N ASP A 197 -6.37 19.97 10.74
CA ASP A 197 -5.53 18.83 11.11
C ASP A 197 -6.34 17.53 11.00
N VAL A 198 -5.81 16.58 10.24
CA VAL A 198 -6.53 15.34 9.92
C VAL A 198 -6.82 14.49 11.16
N ASN A 199 -5.92 14.48 12.14
CA ASN A 199 -6.06 13.67 13.35
C ASN A 199 -6.99 14.36 14.37
N GLU A 200 -6.97 15.69 14.45
CA GLU A 200 -8.00 16.46 15.19
C GLU A 200 -9.38 16.25 14.57
N ALA A 201 -9.47 16.27 13.23
CA ALA A 201 -10.73 16.01 12.53
C ALA A 201 -11.23 14.59 12.73
N LEU A 202 -10.36 13.58 12.74
CA LEU A 202 -10.73 12.20 13.09
C LEU A 202 -11.29 12.08 14.51
N ALA A 203 -10.73 12.80 15.47
CA ALA A 203 -11.08 12.69 16.88
C ALA A 203 -12.35 13.49 17.26
N ASP A 204 -12.77 14.50 16.49
CA ASP A 204 -13.86 15.42 16.80
C ASP A 204 -15.03 15.29 15.82
N GLU A 205 -16.25 15.02 16.32
CA GLU A 205 -17.45 14.80 15.50
C GLU A 205 -17.84 16.03 14.68
N ASP A 206 -17.71 17.25 15.26
CA ASP A 206 -18.08 18.49 14.57
C ASP A 206 -17.08 18.75 13.41
N LEU A 207 -15.80 18.46 13.59
CA LEU A 207 -14.78 18.60 12.54
C LEU A 207 -14.92 17.51 11.46
N ARG A 208 -15.32 16.28 11.82
CA ARG A 208 -15.62 15.23 10.82
C ARG A 208 -16.75 15.66 9.89
N GLU A 209 -17.82 16.28 10.42
CA GLU A 209 -18.90 16.80 9.59
C GLU A 209 -18.41 17.92 8.64
N GLU A 210 -17.48 18.78 9.08
CA GLU A 210 -16.88 19.80 8.22
C GLU A 210 -16.09 19.18 7.07
N VAL A 211 -15.35 18.10 7.33
CA VAL A 211 -14.68 17.30 6.29
C VAL A 211 -15.69 16.69 5.32
N TYR A 212 -16.78 16.11 5.82
CA TYR A 212 -17.82 15.53 4.95
C TYR A 212 -18.51 16.59 4.09
N ASP A 213 -18.71 17.82 4.59
CA ASP A 213 -19.22 18.92 3.77
C ASP A 213 -18.25 19.24 2.63
N GLN A 214 -16.93 19.28 2.90
CA GLN A 214 -15.90 19.48 1.87
C GLN A 214 -15.90 18.34 0.83
N LEU A 215 -16.12 17.10 1.26
CA LEU A 215 -16.21 15.96 0.35
C LEU A 215 -17.46 15.99 -0.54
N ARG A 216 -18.58 16.59 -0.07
CA ARG A 216 -19.78 16.82 -0.89
C ARG A 216 -19.48 17.84 -2.00
N ASP A 217 -18.77 18.92 -1.67
CA ASP A 217 -18.35 19.91 -2.68
C ASP A 217 -17.45 19.26 -3.75
N HIS A 218 -16.52 18.37 -3.37
CA HIS A 218 -15.74 17.60 -4.32
C HIS A 218 -16.61 16.67 -5.16
N HIS A 219 -17.60 15.98 -4.55
CA HIS A 219 -18.44 15.02 -5.25
C HIS A 219 -19.26 15.65 -6.37
N GLU A 220 -19.70 16.91 -6.23
CA GLU A 220 -20.43 17.61 -7.28
C GLU A 220 -19.66 17.73 -8.60
N LEU A 221 -18.31 17.65 -8.56
CA LEU A 221 -17.42 17.88 -9.69
C LEU A 221 -16.66 16.64 -10.14
N VAL A 222 -16.57 15.63 -9.28
CA VAL A 222 -15.89 14.37 -9.62
C VAL A 222 -16.70 13.54 -10.58
N THR A 223 -16.08 13.20 -11.71
CA THR A 223 -16.73 12.38 -12.76
C THR A 223 -16.88 10.93 -12.35
N THR A 224 -15.86 10.38 -11.70
CA THR A 224 -15.83 8.99 -11.24
C THR A 224 -14.75 8.79 -10.18
N TYR A 225 -14.79 7.62 -9.55
CA TYR A 225 -13.82 7.22 -8.54
C TYR A 225 -13.05 5.98 -9.00
N TRP A 226 -11.77 5.92 -8.67
CA TRP A 226 -10.91 4.78 -8.94
C TRP A 226 -10.68 3.95 -7.66
N ALA A 227 -10.57 2.62 -7.82
CA ALA A 227 -10.33 1.68 -6.73
C ALA A 227 -8.92 1.06 -6.75
N SER A 228 -8.12 1.31 -7.80
CA SER A 228 -6.77 0.78 -7.92
C SER A 228 -5.83 1.73 -8.67
N GLY A 229 -4.51 1.58 -8.44
CA GLY A 229 -3.50 2.36 -9.15
C GLY A 229 -3.59 2.22 -10.67
N ASP A 230 -3.86 1.02 -11.16
CA ASP A 230 -4.00 0.78 -12.60
C ASP A 230 -5.19 1.53 -13.22
N GLU A 231 -6.24 1.81 -12.42
CA GLU A 231 -7.40 2.57 -12.90
C GLU A 231 -7.07 4.04 -13.11
N PHE A 232 -6.46 4.74 -12.14
CA PHE A 232 -6.14 6.15 -12.34
C PHE A 232 -5.06 6.34 -13.41
N MET A 233 -4.06 5.45 -13.48
CA MET A 233 -3.07 5.47 -14.56
C MET A 233 -3.75 5.39 -15.92
N ARG A 234 -4.72 4.49 -16.08
CA ARG A 234 -5.47 4.37 -17.33
C ARG A 234 -6.28 5.63 -17.67
N TYR A 235 -6.94 6.27 -16.69
CA TYR A 235 -7.66 7.52 -16.94
C TYR A 235 -6.75 8.63 -17.46
N LEU A 236 -5.52 8.73 -16.92
CA LEU A 236 -4.52 9.67 -17.42
C LEU A 236 -3.99 9.27 -18.82
N GLN A 237 -3.67 8.01 -19.04
CA GLN A 237 -3.17 7.48 -20.32
C GLN A 237 -4.18 7.65 -21.46
N GLU A 238 -5.46 7.53 -21.18
CA GLU A 238 -6.55 7.65 -22.14
C GLU A 238 -7.08 9.08 -22.26
N GLU A 239 -6.44 10.06 -21.62
CA GLU A 239 -6.85 11.49 -21.58
C GLU A 239 -8.30 11.69 -21.11
N GLN A 240 -8.75 10.82 -20.19
CA GLN A 240 -10.09 10.88 -19.58
C GLN A 240 -10.11 11.67 -18.28
N ALA A 241 -8.96 11.91 -17.67
CA ALA A 241 -8.79 12.75 -16.49
C ALA A 241 -7.80 13.87 -16.77
N ALA A 242 -8.17 15.11 -16.46
CA ALA A 242 -7.26 16.23 -16.35
C ALA A 242 -6.57 16.21 -14.98
N LEU A 243 -7.32 15.85 -13.94
CA LEU A 243 -6.91 15.84 -12.54
C LEU A 243 -7.30 14.52 -11.87
N THR A 244 -6.41 13.98 -11.04
CA THR A 244 -6.71 12.81 -10.21
C THR A 244 -5.91 12.84 -8.91
N THR A 245 -6.47 12.29 -7.83
CA THR A 245 -5.63 11.88 -6.70
C THR A 245 -4.79 10.68 -7.13
N ALA A 246 -3.53 10.61 -6.72
CA ALA A 246 -2.62 9.57 -7.15
C ALA A 246 -1.51 9.34 -6.12
N TRP A 247 -0.73 8.31 -6.34
CA TRP A 247 0.56 8.08 -5.71
C TRP A 247 1.67 8.48 -6.69
N GLY A 248 2.62 9.30 -6.24
CA GLY A 248 3.65 9.89 -7.09
C GLY A 248 4.51 8.86 -7.81
N GLY A 249 4.89 7.77 -7.16
CA GLY A 249 5.68 6.72 -7.80
C GLY A 249 5.00 6.07 -9.03
N ARG A 250 3.65 6.06 -9.07
CA ARG A 250 2.91 5.62 -10.26
C ARG A 250 2.91 6.68 -11.36
N ILE A 251 2.97 7.94 -10.99
CA ILE A 251 3.08 9.04 -11.96
C ILE A 251 4.48 9.05 -12.58
N GLU A 252 5.53 8.82 -11.78
CA GLU A 252 6.88 8.66 -12.33
C GLU A 252 6.97 7.51 -13.33
N GLN A 253 6.32 6.39 -13.07
CA GLN A 253 6.23 5.29 -14.03
C GLN A 253 5.57 5.73 -15.34
N LEU A 254 4.49 6.53 -15.27
CA LEU A 254 3.85 7.07 -16.48
C LEU A 254 4.76 8.06 -17.22
N GLN A 255 5.52 8.90 -16.50
CA GLN A 255 6.49 9.80 -17.11
C GLN A 255 7.60 9.05 -17.82
N GLU A 256 8.14 7.98 -17.24
CA GLU A 256 9.13 7.10 -17.90
C GLU A 256 8.57 6.43 -19.16
N ASP A 257 7.29 6.07 -19.16
CA ASP A 257 6.57 5.54 -20.32
C ASP A 257 6.27 6.63 -21.39
N GLY A 258 6.55 7.90 -21.07
CA GLY A 258 6.42 9.04 -21.98
C GLY A 258 5.04 9.68 -22.02
N TYR A 259 4.19 9.44 -21.02
CA TYR A 259 2.91 10.12 -20.89
C TYR A 259 3.09 11.55 -20.35
N PRO A 260 2.31 12.52 -20.86
CA PRO A 260 2.37 13.93 -20.44
C PRO A 260 1.59 14.14 -19.13
N VAL A 261 2.14 13.68 -18.03
CA VAL A 261 1.54 13.77 -16.71
C VAL A 261 2.56 14.32 -15.71
N ASP A 262 2.07 14.92 -14.63
CA ASP A 262 2.90 15.36 -13.53
C ASP A 262 2.16 15.24 -12.21
N TYR A 263 2.84 15.55 -11.10
CA TYR A 263 2.36 15.34 -9.75
C TYR A 263 2.76 16.51 -8.85
N THR A 264 1.89 16.86 -7.92
CA THR A 264 2.17 17.87 -6.91
C THR A 264 1.60 17.49 -5.56
N ILE A 265 2.24 17.95 -4.50
CA ILE A 265 1.69 18.00 -3.15
C ILE A 265 1.12 19.42 -2.98
N PRO A 266 -0.21 19.60 -2.91
CA PRO A 266 -0.80 20.93 -2.73
C PRO A 266 -0.32 21.63 -1.47
N GLU A 267 -0.38 22.98 -1.44
CA GLU A 267 0.05 23.80 -0.31
C GLU A 267 -0.70 23.48 1.00
N GLU A 268 -1.91 22.97 0.92
CA GLU A 268 -2.71 22.49 2.07
C GLU A 268 -2.21 21.15 2.61
N GLY A 269 -1.26 20.50 1.91
CA GLY A 269 -0.73 19.17 2.20
C GLY A 269 -1.49 18.05 1.51
N ALA A 270 -0.93 16.86 1.60
CA ALA A 270 -1.54 15.62 1.11
C ALA A 270 -1.49 14.52 2.20
N PRO A 271 -2.55 13.70 2.31
CA PRO A 271 -2.52 12.55 3.21
C PRO A 271 -1.34 11.64 2.90
N SER A 272 -0.54 11.35 3.91
CA SER A 272 0.73 10.66 3.77
C SER A 272 0.78 9.41 4.63
N PHE A 273 1.57 8.45 4.20
CA PHE A 273 1.77 7.19 4.89
C PHE A 273 3.17 6.64 4.58
N SER A 274 3.68 5.82 5.49
CA SER A 274 4.86 5.00 5.24
C SER A 274 4.46 3.56 4.93
N SER A 275 5.35 2.84 4.26
CA SER A 275 5.34 1.39 4.29
C SER A 275 6.42 0.87 5.21
N PHE A 276 6.14 -0.26 5.82
CA PHE A 276 6.94 -0.85 6.88
C PHE A 276 7.35 -2.26 6.49
N MET A 277 8.60 -2.61 6.78
CA MET A 277 8.98 -4.01 6.91
C MET A 277 8.72 -4.44 8.35
N ALA A 278 8.11 -5.61 8.50
CA ALA A 278 7.71 -6.15 9.81
C ALA A 278 8.17 -7.59 9.95
N VAL A 279 8.67 -7.94 11.14
CA VAL A 279 9.18 -9.28 11.47
C VAL A 279 8.05 -10.09 12.08
N ALA A 280 7.82 -11.32 11.60
CA ALA A 280 6.80 -12.19 12.18
C ALA A 280 7.25 -12.67 13.59
N GLU A 281 6.33 -12.60 14.60
CA GLU A 281 6.67 -12.93 15.98
C GLU A 281 7.15 -14.38 16.13
N GLU A 282 6.57 -15.33 15.40
CA GLU A 282 6.90 -16.75 15.48
C GLU A 282 8.03 -17.18 14.53
N SER A 283 8.77 -16.21 13.91
CA SER A 283 9.93 -16.54 13.07
C SER A 283 11.08 -17.10 13.90
N ASP A 284 11.63 -18.23 13.46
CA ASP A 284 12.85 -18.80 14.01
C ASP A 284 14.13 -18.19 13.37
N ASN A 285 13.98 -17.38 12.32
CA ASN A 285 15.05 -16.81 11.50
C ASN A 285 15.22 -15.28 11.70
N LYS A 286 14.75 -14.73 12.82
CA LYS A 286 14.79 -13.27 13.08
C LYS A 286 16.19 -12.69 12.91
N GLU A 287 17.25 -13.42 13.27
CA GLU A 287 18.65 -12.98 13.10
C GLU A 287 18.96 -12.66 11.63
N HIS A 288 18.55 -13.52 10.70
CA HIS A 288 18.77 -13.29 9.26
C HIS A 288 17.89 -12.16 8.71
N VAL A 289 16.69 -11.95 9.25
CA VAL A 289 15.86 -10.81 8.88
C VAL A 289 16.51 -9.51 9.33
N TYR A 290 17.06 -9.45 10.55
CA TYR A 290 17.79 -8.28 11.03
C TYR A 290 19.08 -8.03 10.25
N ASP A 291 19.80 -9.08 9.85
CA ASP A 291 20.95 -8.95 8.94
C ASP A 291 20.55 -8.29 7.62
N PHE A 292 19.40 -8.71 7.03
CA PHE A 292 18.85 -8.09 5.83
C PHE A 292 18.46 -6.63 6.07
N LEU A 293 17.71 -6.33 7.14
CA LEU A 293 17.28 -4.96 7.45
C LEU A 293 18.47 -4.04 7.68
N ASN A 294 19.48 -4.49 8.40
CA ASN A 294 20.69 -3.69 8.60
C ASN A 294 21.45 -3.44 7.30
N TRP A 295 21.60 -4.46 6.43
CA TRP A 295 22.18 -4.33 5.10
C TRP A 295 21.35 -3.37 4.21
N TYR A 296 20.03 -3.46 4.27
CA TYR A 296 19.11 -2.62 3.50
C TYR A 296 19.31 -1.12 3.79
N TYR A 297 19.56 -0.74 5.05
CA TYR A 297 19.76 0.66 5.42
C TYR A 297 21.19 1.19 5.18
N GLU A 298 22.08 0.43 4.56
CA GLU A 298 23.24 1.03 3.92
C GLU A 298 22.74 1.96 2.79
N PRO A 299 23.21 3.22 2.70
CA PRO A 299 22.64 4.19 1.75
C PRO A 299 22.63 3.71 0.29
N GLU A 300 23.60 2.93 -0.13
CA GLU A 300 23.69 2.37 -1.49
C GLU A 300 22.46 1.51 -1.81
N HIS A 301 22.04 0.63 -0.90
CA HIS A 301 20.93 -0.30 -1.10
C HIS A 301 19.56 0.38 -0.98
N ALA A 302 19.40 1.24 0.05
CA ALA A 302 18.18 2.01 0.24
C ALA A 302 17.89 2.94 -0.93
N VAL A 303 18.91 3.63 -1.46
CA VAL A 303 18.78 4.47 -2.66
C VAL A 303 18.40 3.64 -3.87
N GLN A 304 19.12 2.53 -4.14
CA GLN A 304 18.81 1.67 -5.27
C GLN A 304 17.39 1.16 -5.23
N HIS A 305 16.93 0.67 -4.07
CA HIS A 305 15.56 0.21 -3.92
C HIS A 305 14.56 1.35 -4.14
N SER A 306 14.78 2.53 -3.53
CA SER A 306 13.91 3.70 -3.69
C SER A 306 13.77 4.13 -5.16
N LEU A 307 14.87 4.16 -5.91
CA LEU A 307 14.84 4.51 -7.34
C LEU A 307 14.12 3.47 -8.19
N ASN A 308 14.23 2.17 -7.87
CA ASN A 308 13.51 1.10 -8.56
C ASN A 308 12.03 1.09 -8.18
N TYR A 309 11.73 1.34 -6.90
CA TYR A 309 10.38 1.35 -6.33
C TYR A 309 9.61 2.65 -6.62
N LYS A 310 10.35 3.74 -6.91
CA LYS A 310 9.84 5.11 -7.15
C LYS A 310 9.22 5.77 -5.91
N TYR A 311 9.66 5.39 -4.73
CA TYR A 311 9.23 6.01 -3.47
C TYR A 311 10.45 6.35 -2.62
N PRO A 312 10.54 7.57 -2.10
CA PRO A 312 11.72 8.01 -1.37
C PRO A 312 11.88 7.30 -0.02
N THR A 313 13.12 7.00 0.33
CA THR A 313 13.54 6.63 1.69
C THR A 313 14.21 7.85 2.35
N PRO A 314 13.87 8.20 3.59
CA PRO A 314 14.35 9.41 4.25
C PRO A 314 15.78 9.23 4.80
N LEU A 315 16.78 9.37 3.94
CA LEU A 315 18.20 9.27 4.32
C LEU A 315 18.76 10.61 4.81
N GLU A 316 19.73 10.56 5.74
CA GLU A 316 20.40 11.74 6.31
C GLU A 316 21.11 12.60 5.26
N ASP A 317 21.82 11.98 4.30
CA ASP A 317 22.50 12.64 3.21
C ASP A 317 22.01 12.08 1.86
N PRO A 318 20.77 12.37 1.41
CA PRO A 318 20.22 11.78 0.21
C PRO A 318 20.95 12.26 -1.06
N PRO A 319 21.22 11.38 -2.03
CA PRO A 319 21.74 11.81 -3.31
C PRO A 319 20.69 12.58 -4.13
N GLU A 320 21.15 13.38 -5.13
CA GLU A 320 20.28 14.21 -5.97
C GLU A 320 19.15 13.38 -6.62
N GLU A 321 19.47 12.17 -7.08
CA GLU A 321 18.49 11.28 -7.73
C GLU A 321 17.33 10.87 -6.82
N LEU A 322 17.57 10.76 -5.51
CA LEU A 322 16.52 10.46 -4.54
C LEU A 322 15.66 11.69 -4.25
N THR A 323 16.29 12.89 -4.18
CA THR A 323 15.57 14.14 -3.94
C THR A 323 14.78 14.64 -5.15
N GLU A 324 15.01 14.07 -6.32
CA GLU A 324 14.24 14.34 -7.55
C GLU A 324 12.97 13.50 -7.65
N LEU A 325 12.75 12.51 -6.77
CA LEU A 325 11.50 11.74 -6.75
C LEU A 325 10.31 12.64 -6.40
N LEU A 326 9.17 12.45 -7.07
CA LEU A 326 7.98 13.31 -6.98
C LEU A 326 7.39 13.42 -5.56
N GLU A 327 7.59 12.43 -4.72
CA GLU A 327 7.10 12.40 -3.33
C GLU A 327 8.18 12.71 -2.29
N TYR A 328 9.38 13.15 -2.73
CA TYR A 328 10.42 13.55 -1.79
C TYR A 328 10.09 14.87 -1.10
N VAL A 329 10.20 14.88 0.22
CA VAL A 329 10.15 16.08 1.06
C VAL A 329 11.33 16.08 2.03
N GLU A 330 11.84 17.26 2.37
CA GLU A 330 12.94 17.37 3.33
C GLU A 330 12.44 17.24 4.77
N ASP A 331 11.25 17.76 5.06
CA ASP A 331 10.69 17.85 6.40
C ASP A 331 9.38 17.02 6.46
N PRO A 332 9.28 16.01 7.36
CA PRO A 332 8.04 15.26 7.54
C PRO A 332 6.85 16.13 7.95
N ASP A 333 7.08 17.31 8.54
CA ASP A 333 6.03 18.26 8.91
C ASP A 333 5.33 18.90 7.69
N GLU A 334 5.88 18.76 6.48
CA GLU A 334 5.23 19.16 5.23
C GLU A 334 4.12 18.19 4.80
N LEU A 335 4.04 17.03 5.42
CA LEU A 335 3.10 15.96 5.08
C LEU A 335 1.99 15.83 6.13
N LEU A 336 0.81 15.39 5.68
CA LEU A 336 -0.33 15.13 6.56
C LEU A 336 -0.34 13.66 6.99
N TRP A 337 0.27 13.37 8.12
CA TRP A 337 0.32 12.04 8.68
C TRP A 337 -1.01 11.65 9.34
N MET A 338 -1.58 10.55 8.87
CA MET A 338 -2.81 10.00 9.45
C MET A 338 -2.47 9.01 10.56
N ASP A 339 -3.05 9.21 11.74
CA ASP A 339 -3.04 8.20 12.80
C ASP A 339 -4.01 7.05 12.43
N PHE A 340 -3.45 5.95 11.96
CA PHE A 340 -4.25 4.80 11.54
C PHE A 340 -4.97 4.11 12.69
N GLN A 341 -4.60 4.33 13.95
CA GLN A 341 -5.41 3.87 15.07
C GLN A 341 -6.72 4.64 15.13
N LEU A 342 -6.67 5.99 15.03
CA LEU A 342 -7.87 6.82 14.96
C LEU A 342 -8.70 6.53 13.70
N VAL A 343 -8.05 6.32 12.56
CA VAL A 343 -8.75 5.92 11.32
C VAL A 343 -9.57 4.65 11.56
N PHE A 344 -9.00 3.60 12.16
CA PHE A 344 -9.70 2.34 12.41
C PHE A 344 -10.78 2.47 13.48
N GLU A 345 -10.62 3.32 14.48
CA GLU A 345 -11.66 3.61 15.47
C GLU A 345 -12.92 4.21 14.84
N HIS A 346 -12.78 4.94 13.72
CA HIS A 346 -13.87 5.62 13.01
C HIS A 346 -14.14 5.09 11.60
N LEU A 347 -13.47 4.02 11.17
CA LEU A 347 -13.52 3.54 9.79
C LEU A 347 -14.94 3.24 9.31
N ASP A 348 -15.74 2.53 10.11
CA ASP A 348 -17.12 2.20 9.75
C ASP A 348 -17.97 3.46 9.50
N GLU A 349 -17.77 4.51 10.30
CA GLU A 349 -18.45 5.81 10.14
C GLU A 349 -17.95 6.53 8.87
N ILE A 350 -16.65 6.56 8.65
CA ILE A 350 -16.04 7.20 7.49
C ILE A 350 -16.52 6.52 6.20
N GLU A 351 -16.48 5.19 6.14
CA GLU A 351 -16.98 4.43 5.00
C GLU A 351 -18.47 4.65 4.75
N GLN A 352 -19.27 4.63 5.80
CA GLN A 352 -20.71 4.88 5.67
C GLN A 352 -20.99 6.30 5.16
N SER A 353 -20.35 7.32 5.74
CA SER A 353 -20.54 8.72 5.33
C SER A 353 -20.06 8.93 3.88
N TRP A 354 -18.95 8.30 3.51
CA TRP A 354 -18.45 8.33 2.14
C TRP A 354 -19.43 7.67 1.15
N ASP A 355 -19.97 6.51 1.50
CA ASP A 355 -20.97 5.84 0.66
C ASP A 355 -22.27 6.67 0.53
N GLU A 356 -22.70 7.36 1.59
CA GLU A 356 -23.85 8.27 1.56
C GLU A 356 -23.58 9.44 0.62
N ILE A 357 -22.41 10.10 0.72
CA ILE A 357 -22.00 11.20 -0.16
C ILE A 357 -22.03 10.78 -1.63
N LYS A 358 -21.47 9.62 -1.97
CA LYS A 358 -21.47 9.11 -3.35
C LYS A 358 -22.86 8.84 -3.93
N THR A 359 -23.92 8.84 -3.13
CA THR A 359 -25.30 8.57 -3.56
C THR A 359 -26.18 9.82 -3.58
N GLU A 360 -25.71 10.97 -3.12
CA GLU A 360 -26.40 12.25 -3.17
C GLU A 360 -26.44 12.82 -4.59
#